data_c81468648b9ca391dd354dcd76d18b49
#
_entry.id   c81468648b9ca391dd354dcd76d18b49
#
_cell.length_a   1.000
_cell.length_b   1.000
_cell.length_c   1.000
_cell.angle_alpha   90.00
_cell.angle_beta   90.00
_cell.angle_gamma   90.00
#
_symmetry.space_group_name_H-M   'P 1'
#
loop_
_entity.id
_entity.type
_entity.pdbx_description
1 polymer ?
#
loop_
_entity_poly.entity_id
_entity_poly.type
_entity_poly.pdbx_seq_one_letter_code
_entity_poly.pdbx_strand_id
1 'polypeptide(L)'
;IKAQKGKTSPGDTALDADAAATLPLGARIKPRGVFEDDWGARPTAERPWPVILIHGTCDTKGVWQILGNELRQDGWAVFAPDYGHRATQPLAESAEQLDAYIRTVRMATGADKVILIGHSQGGLLARYWMRMIGGAEHVLHLMCISAPNHGTTYGGIVSRLIRTPRQEAVMRSVIDGWFGPAGMDQVVGSEALRETNRDGDLESGVSYTCIAT
;
A
#
# COMPACT_ATOMS: atom_id res chain seq x y z
N ILE A 1 -21.45 -31.09 -8.75
CA ILE A 1 -20.96 -30.07 -7.81
C ILE A 1 -20.47 -28.92 -8.68
N LYS A 2 -21.25 -27.82 -8.74
CA LYS A 2 -20.89 -26.60 -9.50
C LYS A 2 -19.95 -25.77 -8.65
N ALA A 3 -18.73 -25.52 -9.16
CA ALA A 3 -17.79 -24.58 -8.55
C ALA A 3 -18.42 -23.17 -8.52
N GLN A 4 -18.55 -22.59 -7.33
CA GLN A 4 -18.88 -21.18 -7.16
C GLN A 4 -17.69 -20.34 -7.65
N LYS A 5 -17.93 -19.49 -8.65
CA LYS A 5 -16.99 -18.42 -9.02
C LYS A 5 -16.80 -17.50 -7.80
N GLY A 6 -15.54 -17.34 -7.40
CA GLY A 6 -15.17 -16.48 -6.29
C GLY A 6 -15.68 -15.05 -6.48
N LYS A 7 -16.19 -14.45 -5.41
CA LYS A 7 -16.53 -13.02 -5.37
C LYS A 7 -15.23 -12.22 -5.43
N THR A 8 -15.15 -11.33 -6.41
CA THR A 8 -14.10 -10.30 -6.52
C THR A 8 -14.07 -9.43 -5.27
N SER A 9 -12.87 -9.05 -4.85
CA SER A 9 -12.63 -8.11 -3.75
C SER A 9 -13.36 -6.77 -4.01
N PRO A 10 -13.80 -6.01 -2.98
CA PRO A 10 -14.53 -4.75 -3.17
C PRO A 10 -13.79 -3.65 -3.94
N GLY A 11 -12.51 -3.82 -4.27
CA GLY A 11 -11.72 -2.90 -5.08
C GLY A 11 -11.58 -3.28 -6.56
N ASP A 12 -12.08 -4.44 -6.97
CA ASP A 12 -11.85 -5.01 -8.30
C ASP A 12 -13.16 -5.10 -9.10
N THR A 13 -13.92 -4.00 -9.15
CA THR A 13 -14.93 -3.84 -10.19
C THR A 13 -14.17 -3.67 -11.49
N ALA A 14 -14.38 -4.59 -12.45
CA ALA A 14 -13.89 -4.41 -13.82
C ALA A 14 -14.35 -3.02 -14.31
N LEU A 15 -13.40 -2.09 -14.38
CA LEU A 15 -13.65 -0.77 -14.94
C LEU A 15 -14.06 -0.97 -16.38
N ASP A 16 -15.10 -0.25 -16.82
CA ASP A 16 -15.40 -0.22 -18.25
C ASP A 16 -14.22 0.38 -19.03
N ALA A 17 -14.16 0.16 -20.33
CA ALA A 17 -13.02 0.56 -21.15
C ALA A 17 -12.80 2.09 -21.13
N ASP A 18 -13.85 2.88 -20.94
CA ASP A 18 -13.78 4.34 -20.90
C ASP A 18 -13.22 4.81 -19.54
N ALA A 19 -13.65 4.22 -18.44
CA ALA A 19 -13.07 4.49 -17.11
C ALA A 19 -11.60 4.07 -17.05
N ALA A 20 -11.23 2.93 -17.63
CA ALA A 20 -9.84 2.51 -17.72
C ALA A 20 -8.97 3.49 -18.52
N ALA A 21 -9.51 4.15 -19.53
CA ALA A 21 -8.79 5.12 -20.35
C ALA A 21 -8.44 6.42 -19.60
N THR A 22 -9.09 6.72 -18.47
CA THR A 22 -8.83 7.91 -17.65
C THR A 22 -7.78 7.65 -16.56
N LEU A 23 -7.41 6.39 -16.29
CA LEU A 23 -6.43 6.05 -15.27
C LEU A 23 -5.01 6.46 -15.67
N PRO A 24 -4.14 6.76 -14.70
CA PRO A 24 -2.71 6.95 -14.93
C PRO A 24 -2.08 5.78 -15.68
N LEU A 25 -1.04 6.04 -16.46
CA LEU A 25 -0.39 5.01 -17.28
C LEU A 25 0.11 3.83 -16.45
N GLY A 26 0.65 4.07 -15.26
CA GLY A 26 1.10 3.04 -14.34
C GLY A 26 0.00 2.08 -13.90
N ALA A 27 -1.25 2.57 -13.77
CA ALA A 27 -2.40 1.73 -13.42
C ALA A 27 -2.85 0.80 -14.58
N ARG A 28 -2.35 1.00 -15.79
CA ARG A 28 -2.68 0.19 -16.97
C ARG A 28 -1.66 -0.92 -17.27
N ILE A 29 -0.55 -0.98 -16.52
CA ILE A 29 0.48 -2.01 -16.71
C ILE A 29 -0.09 -3.37 -16.28
N LYS A 30 0.26 -4.45 -17.02
CA LYS A 30 -0.19 -5.80 -16.69
C LYS A 30 0.27 -6.19 -15.27
N PRO A 31 -0.62 -6.71 -14.41
CA PRO A 31 -0.26 -7.19 -13.07
C PRO A 31 0.81 -8.28 -13.11
N ARG A 32 1.63 -8.35 -12.07
CA ARG A 32 2.65 -9.37 -11.87
C ARG A 32 2.17 -10.37 -10.82
N GLY A 33 2.19 -11.65 -11.16
CA GLY A 33 1.81 -12.71 -10.22
C GLY A 33 0.31 -12.75 -9.87
N VAL A 34 -0.03 -13.71 -9.02
CA VAL A 34 -1.38 -13.91 -8.48
C VAL A 34 -1.27 -14.21 -6.99
N PHE A 35 -2.04 -13.49 -6.18
CA PHE A 35 -2.17 -13.75 -4.75
C PHE A 35 -3.63 -13.58 -4.35
N GLU A 36 -4.24 -14.63 -3.79
CA GLU A 36 -5.62 -14.60 -3.34
C GLU A 36 -5.68 -14.75 -1.82
N ASP A 37 -6.58 -13.98 -1.20
CA ASP A 37 -6.79 -14.06 0.24
C ASP A 37 -7.51 -15.36 0.61
N ASP A 38 -7.00 -16.03 1.62
CA ASP A 38 -7.69 -17.14 2.29
C ASP A 38 -8.45 -16.58 3.50
N TRP A 39 -9.71 -16.26 3.31
CA TRP A 39 -10.58 -15.76 4.38
C TRP A 39 -10.95 -16.83 5.42
N GLY A 40 -10.58 -18.08 5.17
CA GLY A 40 -10.64 -19.19 6.12
C GLY A 40 -9.41 -19.26 7.04
N ALA A 41 -8.30 -18.62 6.68
CA ALA A 41 -7.08 -18.64 7.48
C ALA A 41 -7.31 -18.03 8.88
N ARG A 42 -6.71 -18.65 9.88
CA ARG A 42 -6.77 -18.20 11.28
C ARG A 42 -5.39 -18.14 11.88
N PRO A 43 -5.10 -17.11 12.70
CA PRO A 43 -3.91 -17.10 13.55
C PRO A 43 -3.84 -18.31 14.46
N THR A 44 -2.63 -18.75 14.80
CA THR A 44 -2.36 -19.84 15.73
C THR A 44 -1.74 -19.31 17.02
N ALA A 45 -1.55 -20.15 18.02
CA ALA A 45 -0.89 -19.75 19.26
C ALA A 45 0.57 -19.30 19.02
N GLU A 46 1.26 -19.92 18.05
CA GLU A 46 2.64 -19.60 17.66
C GLU A 46 2.70 -18.35 16.74
N ARG A 47 1.62 -18.07 16.03
CA ARG A 47 1.50 -16.95 15.08
C ARG A 47 0.18 -16.19 15.34
N PRO A 48 0.06 -15.48 16.49
CA PRO A 48 -1.24 -14.98 16.97
C PRO A 48 -1.78 -13.76 16.22
N TRP A 49 -1.01 -13.15 15.33
CA TRP A 49 -1.43 -11.99 14.57
C TRP A 49 -1.37 -12.24 13.05
N PRO A 50 -2.40 -11.82 12.29
CA PRO A 50 -2.35 -11.91 10.84
C PRO A 50 -1.35 -10.92 10.26
N VAL A 51 -0.76 -11.28 9.12
CA VAL A 51 0.14 -10.43 8.33
C VAL A 51 -0.63 -9.84 7.16
N ILE A 52 -0.51 -8.54 6.96
CA ILE A 52 -1.10 -7.83 5.82
C ILE A 52 0.03 -7.25 4.96
N LEU A 53 0.07 -7.64 3.68
CA LEU A 53 1.09 -7.26 2.72
C LEU A 53 0.55 -6.14 1.82
N ILE A 54 1.16 -4.95 1.88
CA ILE A 54 0.69 -3.73 1.21
C ILE A 54 1.63 -3.41 0.04
N HIS A 55 1.13 -3.50 -1.19
CA HIS A 55 1.92 -3.30 -2.41
C HIS A 55 2.29 -1.82 -2.65
N GLY A 56 3.19 -1.58 -3.59
CA GLY A 56 3.62 -0.23 -3.98
C GLY A 56 2.84 0.36 -5.16
N THR A 57 3.25 1.56 -5.57
CA THR A 57 2.67 2.30 -6.71
C THR A 57 2.71 1.48 -7.99
N CYS A 58 1.64 1.51 -8.77
CA CYS A 58 1.46 0.80 -10.05
C CYS A 58 1.48 -0.73 -9.94
N ASP A 59 1.41 -1.28 -8.74
CA ASP A 59 1.44 -2.73 -8.51
C ASP A 59 0.06 -3.27 -8.08
N THR A 60 0.00 -4.54 -7.75
CA THR A 60 -1.16 -5.25 -7.20
C THR A 60 -0.70 -6.21 -6.12
N LYS A 61 -1.65 -6.77 -5.36
CA LYS A 61 -1.37 -7.83 -4.38
C LYS A 61 -0.64 -9.04 -4.98
N GLY A 62 -0.73 -9.24 -6.30
CA GLY A 62 -0.04 -10.32 -7.00
C GLY A 62 1.50 -10.30 -6.85
N VAL A 63 2.09 -9.13 -6.58
CA VAL A 63 3.55 -9.03 -6.31
C VAL A 63 3.97 -9.88 -5.10
N TRP A 64 3.04 -10.14 -4.19
CA TRP A 64 3.26 -10.90 -2.97
C TRP A 64 3.16 -12.42 -3.12
N GLN A 65 2.97 -12.93 -4.36
CA GLN A 65 2.78 -14.35 -4.63
C GLN A 65 3.83 -15.24 -3.96
N ILE A 66 5.12 -14.88 -4.04
CA ILE A 66 6.20 -15.68 -3.47
C ILE A 66 6.23 -15.51 -1.95
N LEU A 67 6.46 -14.30 -1.47
CA LEU A 67 6.59 -14.03 -0.03
C LEU A 67 5.34 -14.45 0.76
N GLY A 68 4.15 -14.15 0.23
CA GLY A 68 2.90 -14.48 0.89
C GLY A 68 2.69 -15.99 1.03
N ASN A 69 3.07 -16.76 0.01
CA ASN A 69 2.98 -18.22 0.08
C ASN A 69 4.03 -18.83 1.02
N GLU A 70 5.25 -18.29 1.05
CA GLU A 70 6.27 -18.74 2.02
C GLU A 70 5.83 -18.45 3.46
N LEU A 71 5.32 -17.25 3.75
CA LEU A 71 4.77 -16.95 5.07
C LEU A 71 3.61 -17.87 5.46
N ARG A 72 2.73 -18.23 4.50
CA ARG A 72 1.66 -19.20 4.74
C ARG A 72 2.21 -20.60 5.06
N GLN A 73 3.26 -21.03 4.37
CA GLN A 73 3.93 -22.32 4.66
C GLN A 73 4.54 -22.33 6.06
N ASP A 74 5.01 -21.15 6.54
CA ASP A 74 5.50 -20.96 7.90
C ASP A 74 4.39 -20.82 8.95
N GLY A 75 3.12 -20.96 8.55
CA GLY A 75 1.97 -20.99 9.45
C GLY A 75 1.36 -19.60 9.75
N TRP A 76 1.72 -18.56 9.02
CA TRP A 76 1.08 -17.25 9.17
C TRP A 76 -0.26 -17.18 8.43
N ALA A 77 -1.23 -16.50 9.03
CA ALA A 77 -2.44 -16.05 8.34
C ALA A 77 -2.08 -14.77 7.55
N VAL A 78 -2.06 -14.86 6.20
CA VAL A 78 -1.53 -13.79 5.33
C VAL A 78 -2.60 -13.28 4.37
N PHE A 79 -2.75 -11.96 4.32
CA PHE A 79 -3.71 -11.21 3.53
C PHE A 79 -3.01 -10.10 2.75
N ALA A 80 -3.60 -9.67 1.63
CA ALA A 80 -3.07 -8.56 0.85
C ALA A 80 -4.19 -7.81 0.12
N PRO A 81 -4.39 -6.52 0.37
CA PRO A 81 -5.37 -5.73 -0.38
C PRO A 81 -4.84 -5.35 -1.78
N ASP A 82 -5.76 -5.22 -2.74
CA ASP A 82 -5.61 -4.26 -3.83
C ASP A 82 -6.28 -2.95 -3.40
N TYR A 83 -5.68 -1.82 -3.74
CA TYR A 83 -6.17 -0.51 -3.36
C TYR A 83 -5.79 0.58 -4.37
N GLY A 84 -6.51 1.70 -4.32
CA GLY A 84 -6.14 2.94 -4.97
C GLY A 84 -5.96 2.86 -6.48
N HIS A 85 -6.71 2.01 -7.21
CA HIS A 85 -6.47 1.74 -8.63
C HIS A 85 -4.97 1.49 -8.89
N ARG A 86 -4.43 0.44 -8.26
CA ARG A 86 -3.01 0.09 -8.29
C ARG A 86 -2.12 1.15 -7.62
N ALA A 87 -2.61 1.68 -6.51
CA ALA A 87 -1.92 2.69 -5.72
C ALA A 87 -1.56 3.96 -6.50
N THR A 88 -2.45 4.43 -7.38
CA THR A 88 -2.33 5.69 -8.12
C THR A 88 -3.30 6.79 -7.63
N GLN A 89 -4.29 6.44 -6.79
CA GLN A 89 -5.18 7.41 -6.15
C GLN A 89 -4.48 8.20 -5.03
N PRO A 90 -5.04 9.32 -4.56
CA PRO A 90 -4.53 10.04 -3.41
C PRO A 90 -4.29 9.12 -2.21
N LEU A 91 -3.23 9.38 -1.45
CA LEU A 91 -2.85 8.56 -0.30
C LEU A 91 -3.97 8.50 0.76
N ALA A 92 -4.70 9.60 0.95
CA ALA A 92 -5.83 9.67 1.87
C ALA A 92 -6.96 8.69 1.49
N GLU A 93 -7.37 8.65 0.22
CA GLU A 93 -8.40 7.73 -0.26
C GLU A 93 -7.94 6.26 -0.15
N SER A 94 -6.68 6.01 -0.45
CA SER A 94 -6.06 4.69 -0.30
C SER A 94 -6.01 4.25 1.17
N ALA A 95 -5.82 5.19 2.10
CA ALA A 95 -5.81 4.91 3.54
C ALA A 95 -7.18 4.51 4.07
N GLU A 96 -8.27 5.10 3.55
CA GLU A 96 -9.64 4.68 3.89
C GLU A 96 -9.93 3.26 3.42
N GLN A 97 -9.46 2.90 2.21
CA GLN A 97 -9.60 1.53 1.69
C GLN A 97 -8.79 0.53 2.51
N LEU A 98 -7.57 0.90 2.90
CA LEU A 98 -6.72 0.09 3.77
C LEU A 98 -7.37 -0.12 5.15
N ASP A 99 -7.96 0.93 5.72
CA ASP A 99 -8.68 0.86 7.00
C ASP A 99 -9.84 -0.15 6.95
N ALA A 100 -10.69 -0.06 5.93
CA ALA A 100 -11.79 -0.99 5.73
C ALA A 100 -11.30 -2.44 5.57
N TYR A 101 -10.19 -2.63 4.86
CA TYR A 101 -9.59 -3.94 4.66
C TYR A 101 -9.00 -4.52 5.97
N ILE A 102 -8.24 -3.72 6.72
CA ILE A 102 -7.66 -4.14 8.01
C ILE A 102 -8.77 -4.51 9.00
N ARG A 103 -9.84 -3.71 9.07
CA ARG A 103 -11.01 -4.05 9.90
C ARG A 103 -11.63 -5.39 9.50
N THR A 104 -11.75 -5.65 8.20
CA THR A 104 -12.29 -6.93 7.69
C THR A 104 -11.40 -8.10 8.08
N VAL A 105 -10.07 -7.98 7.94
CA VAL A 105 -9.12 -9.02 8.36
C VAL A 105 -9.21 -9.28 9.86
N ARG A 106 -9.24 -8.23 10.67
CA ARG A 106 -9.36 -8.36 12.14
C ARG A 106 -10.67 -9.06 12.54
N MET A 107 -11.79 -8.67 11.95
CA MET A 107 -13.07 -9.35 12.19
C MET A 107 -13.06 -10.81 11.75
N ALA A 108 -12.51 -11.11 10.58
CA ALA A 108 -12.44 -12.47 10.05
C ALA A 108 -11.54 -13.38 10.89
N THR A 109 -10.43 -12.85 11.42
CA THR A 109 -9.43 -13.61 12.18
C THR A 109 -9.66 -13.59 13.69
N GLY A 110 -10.47 -12.66 14.20
CA GLY A 110 -10.63 -12.42 15.63
C GLY A 110 -9.42 -11.76 16.30
N ALA A 111 -8.43 -11.29 15.51
CA ALA A 111 -7.23 -10.67 16.04
C ALA A 111 -7.49 -9.20 16.42
N ASP A 112 -6.94 -8.76 17.55
CA ASP A 112 -6.97 -7.36 18.00
C ASP A 112 -5.91 -6.50 17.30
N LYS A 113 -4.79 -7.10 16.90
CA LYS A 113 -3.69 -6.45 16.19
C LYS A 113 -3.29 -7.20 14.93
N VAL A 114 -2.59 -6.50 14.04
CA VAL A 114 -2.03 -7.03 12.79
C VAL A 114 -0.53 -6.71 12.68
N ILE A 115 0.17 -7.45 11.85
CA ILE A 115 1.51 -7.11 11.37
C ILE A 115 1.36 -6.56 9.95
N LEU A 116 1.96 -5.40 9.68
CA LEU A 116 1.95 -4.77 8.36
C LEU A 116 3.32 -4.91 7.70
N ILE A 117 3.36 -5.31 6.44
CA ILE A 117 4.56 -5.30 5.60
C ILE A 117 4.23 -4.47 4.37
N GLY A 118 4.82 -3.28 4.27
CA GLY A 118 4.60 -2.36 3.16
C GLY A 118 5.83 -2.20 2.28
N HIS A 119 5.66 -2.42 0.98
CA HIS A 119 6.69 -2.15 -0.02
C HIS A 119 6.48 -0.78 -0.66
N SER A 120 7.56 0.01 -0.78
CA SER A 120 7.52 1.32 -1.45
C SER A 120 6.40 2.19 -0.85
N GLN A 121 5.49 2.73 -1.66
CA GLN A 121 4.32 3.49 -1.20
C GLN A 121 3.50 2.75 -0.13
N GLY A 122 3.44 1.41 -0.16
CA GLY A 122 2.68 0.63 0.82
C GLY A 122 3.17 0.82 2.25
N GLY A 123 4.48 1.05 2.45
CA GLY A 123 5.03 1.41 3.76
C GLY A 123 4.64 2.82 4.21
N LEU A 124 4.68 3.79 3.28
CA LEU A 124 4.22 5.16 3.54
C LEU A 124 2.72 5.18 3.83
N LEU A 125 1.92 4.45 3.05
CA LEU A 125 0.47 4.33 3.25
C LEU A 125 0.12 3.78 4.64
N ALA A 126 0.84 2.75 5.10
CA ALA A 126 0.64 2.20 6.44
C ALA A 126 0.92 3.24 7.53
N ARG A 127 1.99 4.03 7.40
CA ARG A 127 2.31 5.13 8.33
C ARG A 127 1.25 6.23 8.29
N TYR A 128 0.83 6.63 7.09
CA TYR A 128 -0.23 7.62 6.91
C TYR A 128 -1.53 7.15 7.56
N TRP A 129 -1.95 5.92 7.31
CA TRP A 129 -3.14 5.32 7.93
C TRP A 129 -3.06 5.29 9.45
N MET A 130 -1.93 4.85 10.02
CA MET A 130 -1.74 4.84 11.47
C MET A 130 -1.87 6.23 12.07
N ARG A 131 -1.30 7.24 11.43
CA ARG A 131 -1.27 8.63 11.91
C ARG A 131 -2.59 9.36 11.70
N MET A 132 -3.12 9.33 10.49
CA MET A 132 -4.25 10.18 10.09
C MET A 132 -5.61 9.57 10.40
N ILE A 133 -5.71 8.24 10.41
CA ILE A 133 -6.96 7.53 10.70
C ILE A 133 -6.96 6.93 12.11
N GLY A 134 -5.82 6.96 12.81
CA GLY A 134 -5.71 6.46 14.19
C GLY A 134 -5.52 4.94 14.28
N GLY A 135 -5.04 4.29 13.22
CA GLY A 135 -4.91 2.84 13.15
C GLY A 135 -3.79 2.23 14.00
N ALA A 136 -2.91 3.04 14.61
CA ALA A 136 -1.72 2.57 15.31
C ALA A 136 -2.02 1.58 16.46
N GLU A 137 -3.12 1.76 17.19
CA GLU A 137 -3.52 0.86 18.28
C GLU A 137 -3.75 -0.59 17.82
N HIS A 138 -4.03 -0.77 16.52
CA HIS A 138 -4.29 -2.07 15.89
C HIS A 138 -3.06 -2.69 15.22
N VAL A 139 -1.89 -2.05 15.34
CA VAL A 139 -0.64 -2.55 14.73
C VAL A 139 0.30 -3.03 15.83
N LEU A 140 0.81 -4.25 15.67
CA LEU A 140 1.89 -4.78 16.50
C LEU A 140 3.24 -4.36 15.94
N HIS A 141 3.41 -4.54 14.63
CA HIS A 141 4.67 -4.33 13.94
C HIS A 141 4.43 -3.80 12.53
N LEU A 142 5.22 -2.81 12.11
CA LEU A 142 5.29 -2.33 10.73
C LEU A 142 6.68 -2.57 10.16
N MET A 143 6.74 -3.35 9.06
CA MET A 143 7.93 -3.50 8.24
C MET A 143 7.80 -2.66 6.97
N CYS A 144 8.72 -1.71 6.79
CA CYS A 144 8.84 -0.89 5.58
C CYS A 144 9.97 -1.42 4.70
N ILE A 145 9.66 -1.81 3.47
CA ILE A 145 10.65 -2.27 2.48
C ILE A 145 10.75 -1.19 1.41
N SER A 146 11.91 -0.55 1.28
CA SER A 146 12.18 0.53 0.31
C SER A 146 11.12 1.64 0.31
N ALA A 147 10.53 1.94 1.47
CA ALA A 147 9.47 2.93 1.57
C ALA A 147 10.04 4.36 1.54
N PRO A 148 9.43 5.30 0.79
CA PRO A 148 9.82 6.71 0.78
C PRO A 148 9.28 7.45 2.01
N ASN A 149 9.72 7.05 3.23
CA ASN A 149 9.21 7.55 4.50
C ASN A 149 9.31 9.08 4.65
N HIS A 150 10.34 9.68 4.07
CA HIS A 150 10.56 11.14 4.02
C HIS A 150 10.42 11.70 2.60
N GLY A 151 9.83 10.92 1.71
CA GLY A 151 9.59 11.28 0.34
C GLY A 151 10.74 10.95 -0.60
N THR A 152 10.45 11.14 -1.87
CA THR A 152 11.42 11.03 -2.96
C THR A 152 11.56 12.37 -3.65
N THR A 153 12.75 12.65 -4.18
CA THR A 153 12.96 13.78 -5.08
C THR A 153 12.52 13.41 -6.50
N TYR A 154 12.19 14.41 -7.31
CA TYR A 154 11.81 14.23 -8.72
C TYR A 154 12.91 13.48 -9.51
N GLY A 155 13.03 12.16 -9.33
CA GLY A 155 13.94 11.32 -10.10
C GLY A 155 15.44 11.48 -9.79
N GLY A 156 15.86 11.80 -8.57
CA GLY A 156 17.26 11.80 -8.17
C GLY A 156 18.12 12.75 -9.03
N ILE A 157 18.88 12.21 -10.00
CA ILE A 157 19.75 13.02 -10.89
C ILE A 157 18.92 14.04 -11.70
N VAL A 158 17.69 13.70 -12.10
CA VAL A 158 16.81 14.60 -12.85
C VAL A 158 16.41 15.82 -12.03
N SER A 159 16.24 15.70 -10.72
CA SER A 159 15.91 16.83 -9.85
C SER A 159 16.99 17.92 -9.87
N ARG A 160 18.25 17.55 -10.06
CA ARG A 160 19.37 18.49 -10.19
C ARG A 160 19.36 19.26 -11.52
N LEU A 161 18.63 18.78 -12.53
CA LEU A 161 18.47 19.41 -13.83
C LEU A 161 17.27 20.36 -13.90
N ILE A 162 16.35 20.26 -12.92
CA ILE A 162 15.20 21.16 -12.81
C ILE A 162 15.68 22.49 -12.22
N ARG A 163 15.80 23.49 -13.07
CA ARG A 163 16.29 24.84 -12.72
C ARG A 163 15.26 25.94 -12.90
N THR A 164 14.11 25.61 -13.49
CA THR A 164 13.07 26.61 -13.80
C THR A 164 11.70 26.09 -13.39
N PRO A 165 10.76 26.99 -13.01
CA PRO A 165 9.37 26.62 -12.69
C PRO A 165 8.66 25.86 -13.83
N ARG A 166 9.01 26.14 -15.08
CA ARG A 166 8.45 25.43 -16.24
C ARG A 166 8.90 23.97 -16.30
N GLN A 167 10.17 23.71 -16.01
CA GLN A 167 10.70 22.34 -15.97
C GLN A 167 10.07 21.53 -14.82
N GLU A 168 9.86 22.18 -13.68
CA GLU A 168 9.15 21.57 -12.55
C GLU A 168 7.70 21.23 -12.92
N ALA A 169 6.96 22.13 -13.56
CA ALA A 169 5.59 21.90 -14.00
C ALA A 169 5.49 20.70 -14.98
N VAL A 170 6.44 20.62 -15.93
CA VAL A 170 6.50 19.48 -16.86
C VAL A 170 6.77 18.17 -16.10
N MET A 171 7.70 18.17 -15.15
CA MET A 171 8.01 16.96 -14.37
C MET A 171 6.81 16.51 -13.51
N ARG A 172 6.11 17.47 -12.88
CA ARG A 172 4.87 17.18 -12.14
C ARG A 172 3.84 16.53 -13.04
N SER A 173 3.63 17.05 -14.24
CA SER A 173 2.69 16.48 -15.22
C SER A 173 3.08 15.07 -15.66
N VAL A 174 4.38 14.78 -15.80
CA VAL A 174 4.86 13.43 -16.12
C VAL A 174 4.61 12.46 -14.94
N ILE A 175 4.89 12.88 -13.71
CA ILE A 175 4.66 12.07 -12.52
C ILE A 175 3.17 11.78 -12.36
N ASP A 176 2.33 12.79 -12.46
CA ASP A 176 0.87 12.64 -12.37
C ASP A 176 0.32 11.74 -13.49
N GLY A 177 0.78 11.92 -14.73
CA GLY A 177 0.38 11.09 -15.85
C GLY A 177 0.75 9.61 -15.71
N TRP A 178 1.85 9.30 -15.02
CA TRP A 178 2.30 7.92 -14.79
C TRP A 178 1.80 7.31 -13.50
N PHE A 179 1.87 8.05 -12.40
CA PHE A 179 1.65 7.54 -11.04
C PHE A 179 0.39 8.10 -10.38
N GLY A 180 -0.28 9.02 -11.07
CA GLY A 180 -1.45 9.72 -10.52
C GLY A 180 -1.12 10.60 -9.32
N PRO A 181 -2.15 11.08 -8.61
CA PRO A 181 -1.98 11.88 -7.39
C PRO A 181 -1.06 11.24 -6.35
N ALA A 182 -1.08 9.90 -6.23
CA ALA A 182 -0.20 9.17 -5.32
C ALA A 182 1.28 9.42 -5.59
N GLY A 183 1.66 9.63 -6.85
CA GLY A 183 3.04 10.00 -7.21
C GLY A 183 3.46 11.33 -6.62
N MET A 184 2.54 12.29 -6.58
CA MET A 184 2.76 13.62 -6.00
C MET A 184 2.81 13.59 -4.47
N ASP A 185 1.98 12.74 -3.83
CA ASP A 185 1.96 12.57 -2.38
C ASP A 185 3.30 12.05 -1.83
N GLN A 186 4.07 11.34 -2.65
CA GLN A 186 5.39 10.79 -2.28
C GLN A 186 6.54 11.78 -2.50
N VAL A 187 6.31 12.94 -3.08
CA VAL A 187 7.36 13.94 -3.32
C VAL A 187 7.68 14.69 -2.04
N VAL A 188 8.98 14.91 -1.79
CA VAL A 188 9.47 15.71 -0.65
C VAL A 188 8.73 17.03 -0.56
N GLY A 189 8.17 17.34 0.62
CA GLY A 189 7.42 18.55 0.87
C GLY A 189 5.94 18.49 0.49
N SER A 190 5.42 17.33 0.05
CA SER A 190 3.97 17.12 -0.10
C SER A 190 3.24 17.28 1.24
N GLU A 191 1.96 17.60 1.20
CA GLU A 191 1.12 17.70 2.39
C GLU A 191 1.03 16.35 3.12
N ALA A 192 0.79 15.27 2.38
CA ALA A 192 0.72 13.92 2.92
C ALA A 192 1.98 13.54 3.72
N LEU A 193 3.18 13.84 3.20
CA LEU A 193 4.42 13.58 3.92
C LEU A 193 4.60 14.49 5.15
N ARG A 194 4.24 15.78 5.05
CA ARG A 194 4.32 16.67 6.21
C ARG A 194 3.41 16.21 7.33
N GLU A 195 2.20 15.79 7.02
CA GLU A 195 1.25 15.27 8.00
C GLU A 195 1.73 13.95 8.60
N THR A 196 2.18 13.00 7.77
CA THR A 196 2.68 11.70 8.24
C THR A 196 3.88 11.84 9.18
N ASN A 197 4.75 12.84 8.95
CA ASN A 197 6.00 13.03 9.72
C ASN A 197 5.93 14.13 10.77
N ARG A 198 4.77 14.79 10.98
CA ARG A 198 4.62 15.97 11.85
C ARG A 198 5.13 15.76 13.26
N ASP A 199 4.78 14.64 13.88
CA ASP A 199 5.07 14.35 15.28
C ASP A 199 6.16 13.26 15.45
N GLY A 200 7.01 13.09 14.43
CA GLY A 200 8.06 12.10 14.37
C GLY A 200 7.69 10.87 13.54
N ASP A 201 8.58 9.89 13.54
CA ASP A 201 8.49 8.75 12.62
C ASP A 201 7.75 7.55 13.19
N LEU A 202 7.58 7.50 14.51
CA LEU A 202 7.14 6.30 15.21
C LEU A 202 5.84 6.56 15.99
N GLU A 203 4.95 5.58 15.96
CA GLU A 203 3.77 5.56 16.83
C GLU A 203 4.05 4.75 18.09
N SER A 204 3.54 5.23 19.23
CA SER A 204 3.68 4.54 20.51
C SER A 204 3.05 3.15 20.46
N GLY A 205 3.73 2.15 21.01
CA GLY A 205 3.23 0.79 21.08
C GLY A 205 3.36 -0.03 19.79
N VAL A 206 3.92 0.53 18.73
CA VAL A 206 4.23 -0.15 17.47
C VAL A 206 5.72 -0.41 17.38
N SER A 207 6.13 -1.62 16.99
CA SER A 207 7.52 -1.91 16.64
C SER A 207 7.76 -1.75 15.14
N TYR A 208 8.99 -1.45 14.75
CA TYR A 208 9.32 -1.10 13.36
C TYR A 208 10.54 -1.86 12.85
N THR A 209 10.50 -2.22 11.56
CA THR A 209 11.66 -2.65 10.78
C THR A 209 11.70 -1.87 9.47
N CYS A 210 12.83 -1.29 9.12
CA CYS A 210 13.05 -0.64 7.83
C CYS A 210 14.16 -1.36 7.07
N ILE A 211 13.83 -1.80 5.85
CA ILE A 211 14.78 -2.38 4.90
C ILE A 211 14.95 -1.37 3.77
N ALA A 212 16.14 -0.77 3.69
CA ALA A 212 16.51 0.12 2.58
C ALA A 212 17.25 -0.68 1.50
N THR A 213 16.98 -0.35 0.24
CA THR A 213 17.65 -0.93 -0.93
C THR A 213 18.24 0.16 -1.81
#